data_c19f0988fd6f75e13e093134337e2923
#
_entry.id   c19f0988fd6f75e13e093134337e2923
#
_cell.length_a   1.000
_cell.length_b   1.000
_cell.length_c   1.000
_cell.angle_alpha   90.00
_cell.angle_beta   90.00
_cell.angle_gamma   90.00
#
_symmetry.space_group_name_H-M   'P 1'
#
loop_
_entity.id
_entity.type
_entity.pdbx_description
1 polymer ?
#
loop_
_entity_poly.entity_id
_entity_poly.type
_entity_poly.pdbx_seq_one_letter_code
_entity_poly.pdbx_strand_id
1 'polypeptide(L)'
;SQTFHLASHKGWSNDLQTIVWNQEKNYYDIYFLHSVDGATDPFGPRGQDWTHTTTKDFITYSKQETAIPSKGGDSKEGWHSAWTGSVVTDSQGISGIQNEEPVAYFTGLMDDGSQAIYASESNDKGASFTNALKDGKPLLTKEQSYNGKDFRDPYVFHFKDKLLMYVAEGDALGVYQSQDGINWTKADSKGDSKILPETFFKGRNWQDNAPIECPILKTMTTTDGQEKQVLFFGAKDTASGETTGTYYTVGHLDGNGLFIVDTETKRLDQGSDYYGANFTGSNRIEESNHNLISLGWVGNWNYFTSGIHSDQEAKSDFLKTIGFYATPRKLQLDKDGIIQSAPLYKNEQLTLKNQNGNISSQRPLTSDNRKPWIDKSHNQNANGLLDLAGKNSAGYYQLHFSNIKKEGGYIYIDIWQGSDYVKIAYQITSGTYQVSAYAAELNNSMDGSQTASSYYYDGLLGNGQGYQADSRYKETDNITITLITDNRSLEIFFPNGQTYTLARFNTSGKQDVKVFSTQKDLLLNLKIYDVHS
;
A
#
# COMPACT_ATOMS: atom_id res chain seq x y z
N SER A 1 -9.10 17.64 1.90
CA SER A 1 -9.36 16.40 1.18
C SER A 1 -8.35 16.19 0.06
N GLN A 2 -8.21 14.97 -0.39
CA GLN A 2 -7.41 14.66 -1.56
C GLN A 2 -8.11 15.14 -2.83
N THR A 3 -7.34 15.50 -3.85
CA THR A 3 -7.89 16.01 -5.11
C THR A 3 -8.08 14.92 -6.16
N PHE A 4 -7.24 13.88 -6.19
CA PHE A 4 -7.33 12.81 -7.19
C PHE A 4 -7.10 11.41 -6.63
N HIS A 5 -6.65 11.26 -5.39
CA HIS A 5 -6.53 9.96 -4.76
C HIS A 5 -7.89 9.38 -4.41
N LEU A 6 -8.04 8.07 -4.53
CA LEU A 6 -9.23 7.39 -4.05
C LEU A 6 -9.32 7.55 -2.53
N ALA A 7 -10.45 8.00 -2.04
CA ALA A 7 -10.78 8.08 -0.62
C ALA A 7 -12.24 7.75 -0.43
N SER A 8 -12.64 7.27 0.75
CA SER A 8 -14.05 7.13 1.04
C SER A 8 -14.72 8.51 1.02
N HIS A 9 -15.97 8.57 0.58
CA HIS A 9 -16.70 9.84 0.58
C HIS A 9 -17.02 10.32 1.99
N LYS A 10 -17.02 9.43 2.97
CA LYS A 10 -17.43 9.75 4.32
C LYS A 10 -16.81 8.78 5.33
N GLY A 11 -16.12 9.31 6.33
CA GLY A 11 -15.59 8.56 7.45
C GLY A 11 -14.34 7.76 7.16
N TRP A 12 -14.18 6.69 7.89
CA TRP A 12 -12.99 5.84 7.90
C TRP A 12 -12.98 4.83 6.74
N SER A 13 -11.81 4.63 6.12
CA SER A 13 -11.54 3.50 5.23
C SER A 13 -10.13 2.97 5.47
N ASN A 14 -9.93 1.68 5.21
CA ASN A 14 -8.61 1.05 5.34
C ASN A 14 -8.40 0.00 4.24
N ASP A 15 -8.20 -1.28 4.54
CA ASP A 15 -7.74 -2.31 3.62
C ASP A 15 -8.50 -2.36 2.30
N LEU A 16 -7.75 -2.58 1.22
CA LEU A 16 -8.29 -2.96 -0.08
C LEU A 16 -8.53 -4.47 -0.12
N GLN A 17 -9.56 -4.90 -0.83
CA GLN A 17 -9.91 -6.32 -0.89
C GLN A 17 -9.42 -7.01 -2.15
N THR A 18 -9.59 -6.36 -3.28
CA THR A 18 -9.13 -6.86 -4.57
C THR A 18 -9.20 -5.71 -5.58
N ILE A 19 -8.33 -5.73 -6.54
CA ILE A 19 -8.36 -4.86 -7.72
C ILE A 19 -8.55 -5.77 -8.93
N VAL A 20 -9.69 -5.68 -9.58
CA VAL A 20 -10.08 -6.61 -10.64
C VAL A 20 -10.27 -5.87 -11.95
N TRP A 21 -9.56 -6.29 -12.99
CA TRP A 21 -9.88 -5.84 -14.33
C TRP A 21 -11.15 -6.54 -14.82
N ASN A 22 -12.17 -5.76 -15.13
CA ASN A 22 -13.41 -6.25 -15.72
C ASN A 22 -13.35 -6.02 -17.23
N GLN A 23 -13.04 -7.08 -17.96
CA GLN A 23 -12.84 -6.99 -19.41
C GLN A 23 -14.14 -6.67 -20.17
N GLU A 24 -15.25 -7.18 -19.69
CA GLU A 24 -16.57 -6.94 -20.31
C GLU A 24 -16.93 -5.45 -20.27
N LYS A 25 -16.65 -4.79 -19.15
CA LYS A 25 -17.01 -3.40 -18.92
C LYS A 25 -15.86 -2.41 -19.14
N ASN A 26 -14.66 -2.92 -19.38
CA ASN A 26 -13.46 -2.13 -19.65
C ASN A 26 -13.13 -1.14 -18.55
N TYR A 27 -13.18 -1.61 -17.29
CA TYR A 27 -12.77 -0.84 -16.12
C TYR A 27 -12.24 -1.77 -15.03
N TYR A 28 -11.63 -1.17 -13.99
CA TYR A 28 -11.24 -1.89 -12.77
C TYR A 28 -12.34 -1.80 -11.73
N ASP A 29 -12.69 -2.95 -11.12
CA ASP A 29 -13.45 -3.00 -9.88
C ASP A 29 -12.51 -2.88 -8.70
N ILE A 30 -12.84 -2.03 -7.75
CA ILE A 30 -12.05 -1.81 -6.54
C ILE A 30 -12.97 -1.91 -5.33
N TYR A 31 -12.51 -2.65 -4.32
CA TYR A 31 -13.24 -2.87 -3.07
C TYR A 31 -12.37 -2.45 -1.89
N PHE A 32 -12.96 -1.79 -0.90
CA PHE A 32 -12.25 -1.39 0.30
C PHE A 32 -13.15 -1.42 1.53
N LEU A 33 -12.52 -1.57 2.69
CA LEU A 33 -13.22 -1.50 3.97
C LEU A 33 -13.58 -0.06 4.31
N HIS A 34 -14.79 0.12 4.81
CA HIS A 34 -15.36 1.42 5.10
C HIS A 34 -16.23 1.33 6.35
N SER A 35 -16.13 2.31 7.23
CA SER A 35 -16.98 2.38 8.41
C SER A 35 -18.35 2.91 8.05
N VAL A 36 -19.36 2.15 8.44
CA VAL A 36 -20.77 2.46 8.12
C VAL A 36 -21.16 3.81 8.74
N ASP A 37 -22.01 4.55 8.00
CA ASP A 37 -22.53 5.87 8.39
C ASP A 37 -21.45 6.94 8.61
N GLY A 38 -20.25 6.74 8.09
CA GLY A 38 -19.20 7.72 8.19
C GLY A 38 -18.61 7.88 9.58
N ALA A 39 -18.63 6.81 10.38
CA ALA A 39 -17.84 6.79 11.60
C ALA A 39 -16.37 7.02 11.28
N THR A 40 -15.66 7.72 12.17
CA THR A 40 -14.26 8.09 11.96
C THR A 40 -13.28 7.08 12.52
N ASP A 41 -13.76 5.90 12.85
CA ASP A 41 -12.98 4.85 13.46
C ASP A 41 -13.47 3.49 12.95
N PRO A 42 -12.57 2.47 12.82
CA PRO A 42 -12.94 1.18 12.27
C PRO A 42 -13.80 0.34 13.22
N PHE A 43 -13.85 0.71 14.49
CA PHE A 43 -14.55 -0.02 15.55
C PHE A 43 -15.86 0.66 15.94
N GLY A 44 -16.39 1.53 15.10
CA GLY A 44 -17.66 2.21 15.33
C GLY A 44 -18.82 1.23 15.53
N PRO A 45 -19.91 1.65 16.22
CA PRO A 45 -20.96 0.74 16.70
C PRO A 45 -21.71 -0.01 15.59
N ARG A 46 -21.67 0.50 14.36
CA ARG A 46 -22.34 -0.14 13.22
C ARG A 46 -21.38 -0.98 12.38
N GLY A 47 -20.10 -1.01 12.73
CA GLY A 47 -19.11 -1.86 12.10
C GLY A 47 -18.64 -1.40 10.74
N GLN A 48 -18.03 -2.31 10.00
CA GLN A 48 -17.47 -2.07 8.68
C GLN A 48 -18.23 -2.81 7.59
N ASP A 49 -18.28 -2.22 6.41
CA ASP A 49 -18.76 -2.83 5.18
C ASP A 49 -17.64 -2.95 4.15
N TRP A 50 -17.91 -3.66 3.04
CA TRP A 50 -17.14 -3.55 1.81
C TRP A 50 -17.81 -2.51 0.92
N THR A 51 -17.04 -1.55 0.49
CA THR A 51 -17.49 -0.52 -0.46
C THR A 51 -16.84 -0.78 -1.81
N HIS A 52 -17.58 -0.57 -2.88
CA HIS A 52 -17.19 -0.79 -4.26
C HIS A 52 -17.18 0.50 -5.05
N THR A 53 -16.18 0.63 -5.90
CA THR A 53 -16.10 1.67 -6.93
C THR A 53 -15.43 1.11 -8.17
N THR A 54 -15.51 1.83 -9.28
CA THR A 54 -14.85 1.46 -10.53
C THR A 54 -14.03 2.63 -11.07
N THR A 55 -13.04 2.31 -11.88
CA THR A 55 -12.22 3.31 -12.53
C THR A 55 -11.64 2.79 -13.84
N LYS A 56 -11.45 3.67 -14.81
CA LYS A 56 -10.72 3.39 -16.05
C LYS A 56 -9.30 3.93 -16.01
N ASP A 57 -9.04 4.94 -15.20
CA ASP A 57 -7.81 5.73 -15.23
C ASP A 57 -7.15 5.92 -13.85
N PHE A 58 -7.78 5.47 -12.78
CA PHE A 58 -7.35 5.68 -11.38
C PHE A 58 -7.27 7.18 -10.99
N ILE A 59 -7.99 8.03 -11.68
CA ILE A 59 -8.17 9.45 -11.35
C ILE A 59 -9.64 9.73 -11.07
N THR A 60 -10.50 9.27 -11.97
CA THR A 60 -11.95 9.42 -11.86
C THR A 60 -12.55 8.09 -11.45
N TYR A 61 -13.36 8.13 -10.42
CA TYR A 61 -13.98 6.94 -9.82
C TYR A 61 -15.50 7.04 -9.90
N SER A 62 -16.15 5.90 -10.12
CA SER A 62 -17.61 5.83 -10.08
C SER A 62 -18.13 6.08 -8.68
N LYS A 63 -19.45 6.30 -8.58
CA LYS A 63 -20.14 6.41 -7.29
C LYS A 63 -19.82 5.21 -6.41
N GLN A 64 -19.45 5.48 -5.16
CA GLN A 64 -19.16 4.44 -4.18
C GLN A 64 -20.48 3.84 -3.68
N GLU A 65 -20.56 2.52 -3.71
CA GLU A 65 -21.74 1.77 -3.29
C GLU A 65 -21.31 0.59 -2.43
N THR A 66 -22.21 0.16 -1.55
CA THR A 66 -21.95 -0.96 -0.66
C THR A 66 -21.89 -2.28 -1.43
N ALA A 67 -20.80 -3.02 -1.29
CA ALA A 67 -20.62 -4.34 -1.90
C ALA A 67 -21.03 -5.48 -0.95
N ILE A 68 -20.65 -5.39 0.32
CA ILE A 68 -21.10 -6.29 1.39
C ILE A 68 -21.53 -5.42 2.56
N PRO A 69 -22.81 -5.37 2.89
CA PRO A 69 -23.29 -4.51 3.97
C PRO A 69 -22.92 -5.08 5.34
N SER A 70 -22.54 -4.21 6.27
CA SER A 70 -22.47 -4.56 7.68
C SER A 70 -23.86 -4.94 8.19
N LYS A 71 -23.93 -5.92 9.08
CA LYS A 71 -25.19 -6.30 9.75
C LYS A 71 -25.48 -5.43 10.97
N GLY A 72 -24.51 -4.58 11.37
CA GLY A 72 -24.62 -3.70 12.53
C GLY A 72 -24.46 -4.41 13.85
N GLY A 73 -24.29 -3.63 14.93
CA GLY A 73 -24.03 -4.15 16.27
C GLY A 73 -25.20 -4.88 16.93
N ASP A 74 -26.39 -4.90 16.31
CA ASP A 74 -27.57 -5.59 16.84
C ASP A 74 -27.75 -7.01 16.29
N SER A 75 -26.80 -7.48 15.49
CA SER A 75 -26.86 -8.84 14.98
C SER A 75 -26.63 -9.83 16.10
N LYS A 76 -27.68 -10.52 16.50
CA LYS A 76 -27.61 -11.53 17.58
C LYS A 76 -27.07 -12.87 17.11
N GLU A 77 -27.04 -13.09 15.81
CA GLU A 77 -26.57 -14.33 15.19
C GLU A 77 -25.59 -14.01 14.08
N GLY A 78 -24.44 -14.68 14.09
CA GLY A 78 -23.41 -14.54 13.07
C GLY A 78 -22.58 -13.26 13.23
N TRP A 79 -22.04 -12.80 12.11
CA TRP A 79 -21.16 -11.65 12.07
C TRP A 79 -21.94 -10.32 11.98
N HIS A 80 -21.31 -9.25 12.47
CA HIS A 80 -21.84 -7.89 12.33
C HIS A 80 -21.02 -7.00 11.40
N SER A 81 -19.70 -7.16 11.36
CA SER A 81 -18.81 -6.39 10.46
C SER A 81 -18.22 -7.32 9.40
N ALA A 82 -18.18 -6.83 8.16
CA ALA A 82 -17.44 -7.48 7.08
C ALA A 82 -16.01 -6.91 7.06
N TRP A 83 -15.05 -7.77 7.36
CA TRP A 83 -13.63 -7.47 7.34
C TRP A 83 -12.96 -8.02 6.08
N THR A 84 -11.64 -7.96 6.04
CA THR A 84 -10.84 -8.25 4.86
C THR A 84 -11.00 -9.67 4.33
N GLY A 85 -10.84 -9.80 3.04
CA GLY A 85 -10.89 -11.04 2.31
C GLY A 85 -10.42 -10.86 0.87
N SER A 86 -10.98 -11.66 -0.02
CA SER A 86 -10.61 -11.66 -1.44
C SER A 86 -11.82 -11.94 -2.32
N VAL A 87 -11.73 -11.49 -3.57
CA VAL A 87 -12.74 -11.78 -4.60
C VAL A 87 -12.16 -12.79 -5.59
N VAL A 88 -12.85 -13.92 -5.72
CA VAL A 88 -12.56 -14.92 -6.75
C VAL A 88 -13.39 -14.56 -7.98
N THR A 89 -12.71 -14.14 -9.03
CA THR A 89 -13.36 -13.72 -10.28
C THR A 89 -13.67 -14.89 -11.20
N ASP A 90 -12.89 -15.96 -11.10
CA ASP A 90 -13.13 -17.22 -11.80
C ASP A 90 -13.74 -18.21 -10.82
N SER A 91 -15.07 -18.35 -10.90
CA SER A 91 -15.83 -19.20 -10.00
C SER A 91 -15.88 -20.69 -10.42
N GLN A 92 -15.12 -21.09 -11.43
CA GLN A 92 -15.00 -22.49 -11.82
C GLN A 92 -14.57 -23.34 -10.62
N GLY A 93 -15.30 -24.41 -10.36
CA GLY A 93 -15.04 -25.28 -9.23
C GLY A 93 -15.73 -24.86 -7.93
N ILE A 94 -16.44 -23.73 -7.90
CA ILE A 94 -17.24 -23.31 -6.75
C ILE A 94 -18.69 -23.75 -6.97
N SER A 95 -19.20 -24.59 -6.07
CA SER A 95 -20.55 -25.15 -6.19
C SER A 95 -21.64 -24.10 -5.99
N GLY A 96 -22.70 -24.20 -6.78
CA GLY A 96 -23.87 -23.36 -6.62
C GLY A 96 -23.80 -21.99 -7.27
N ILE A 97 -22.68 -21.67 -7.91
CA ILE A 97 -22.51 -20.38 -8.58
C ILE A 97 -23.17 -20.39 -9.94
N GLN A 98 -23.97 -19.38 -10.22
CA GLN A 98 -24.69 -19.24 -11.48
C GLN A 98 -24.00 -18.19 -12.38
N ASN A 99 -23.99 -18.45 -13.69
CA ASN A 99 -23.53 -17.49 -14.69
C ASN A 99 -22.08 -17.00 -14.45
N GLU A 100 -21.24 -17.83 -13.87
CA GLU A 100 -19.82 -17.50 -13.61
C GLU A 100 -19.63 -16.22 -12.77
N GLU A 101 -20.61 -15.90 -11.92
CA GLU A 101 -20.53 -14.71 -11.06
C GLU A 101 -19.35 -14.79 -10.07
N PRO A 102 -18.69 -13.67 -9.77
CA PRO A 102 -17.62 -13.69 -8.79
C PRO A 102 -18.11 -13.95 -7.37
N VAL A 103 -17.21 -14.46 -6.53
CA VAL A 103 -17.48 -14.81 -5.14
C VAL A 103 -16.50 -14.07 -4.24
N ALA A 104 -17.03 -13.42 -3.20
CA ALA A 104 -16.22 -12.81 -2.15
C ALA A 104 -16.09 -13.80 -0.99
N TYR A 105 -14.84 -14.06 -0.59
CA TYR A 105 -14.52 -14.76 0.65
C TYR A 105 -14.03 -13.69 1.63
N PHE A 106 -14.64 -13.58 2.78
CA PHE A 106 -14.36 -12.49 3.70
C PHE A 106 -14.40 -12.92 5.16
N THR A 107 -13.86 -12.10 6.00
CA THR A 107 -13.88 -12.28 7.45
C THR A 107 -15.15 -11.65 8.01
N GLY A 108 -15.90 -12.40 8.78
CA GLY A 108 -16.99 -11.87 9.58
C GLY A 108 -16.53 -11.69 11.02
N LEU A 109 -16.69 -10.48 11.57
CA LEU A 109 -16.42 -10.17 12.96
C LEU A 109 -17.71 -10.35 13.77
N MET A 110 -17.62 -11.16 14.83
CA MET A 110 -18.74 -11.40 15.76
C MET A 110 -18.73 -10.37 16.90
N ASP A 111 -19.86 -10.28 17.62
CA ASP A 111 -19.98 -9.38 18.77
C ASP A 111 -18.97 -9.68 19.90
N ASP A 112 -18.58 -10.92 20.06
CA ASP A 112 -17.59 -11.34 21.07
C ASP A 112 -16.14 -11.13 20.62
N GLY A 113 -15.92 -10.50 19.45
CA GLY A 113 -14.60 -10.29 18.87
C GLY A 113 -14.03 -11.48 18.13
N SER A 114 -14.72 -12.61 18.09
CA SER A 114 -14.30 -13.77 17.31
C SER A 114 -14.47 -13.52 15.80
N GLN A 115 -13.68 -14.22 15.02
CA GLN A 115 -13.60 -14.07 13.57
C GLN A 115 -13.87 -15.41 12.90
N ALA A 116 -14.60 -15.39 11.80
CA ALA A 116 -14.86 -16.58 11.00
C ALA A 116 -14.90 -16.21 9.52
N ILE A 117 -14.75 -17.21 8.65
CA ILE A 117 -14.68 -17.01 7.21
C ILE A 117 -16.04 -17.33 6.59
N TYR A 118 -16.52 -16.41 5.77
CA TYR A 118 -17.78 -16.48 5.04
C TYR A 118 -17.55 -16.30 3.56
N ALA A 119 -18.54 -16.68 2.76
CA ALA A 119 -18.51 -16.41 1.33
C ALA A 119 -19.90 -15.97 0.84
N SER A 120 -19.90 -15.05 -0.12
CA SER A 120 -21.09 -14.55 -0.78
C SER A 120 -20.88 -14.42 -2.28
N GLU A 121 -21.89 -14.82 -3.04
CA GLU A 121 -21.91 -14.73 -4.49
C GLU A 121 -22.45 -13.37 -4.92
N SER A 122 -21.89 -12.83 -6.00
CA SER A 122 -22.46 -11.71 -6.72
C SER A 122 -23.56 -12.18 -7.68
N ASN A 123 -24.50 -11.29 -8.01
CA ASN A 123 -25.45 -11.49 -9.11
C ASN A 123 -25.50 -10.27 -10.04
N ASP A 124 -24.56 -9.37 -9.88
CA ASP A 124 -24.43 -8.12 -10.65
C ASP A 124 -23.00 -7.89 -11.17
N LYS A 125 -22.31 -8.99 -11.46
CA LYS A 125 -20.95 -9.01 -12.02
C LYS A 125 -19.91 -8.33 -11.13
N GLY A 126 -20.05 -8.44 -9.82
CA GLY A 126 -19.08 -7.98 -8.86
C GLY A 126 -19.35 -6.59 -8.26
N ALA A 127 -20.47 -5.95 -8.58
CA ALA A 127 -20.82 -4.69 -7.93
C ALA A 127 -21.23 -4.88 -6.47
N SER A 128 -21.85 -6.02 -6.15
CA SER A 128 -22.19 -6.40 -4.79
C SER A 128 -22.20 -7.93 -4.63
N PHE A 129 -22.15 -8.39 -3.38
CA PHE A 129 -22.11 -9.81 -3.01
C PHE A 129 -23.19 -10.07 -1.96
N THR A 130 -24.40 -10.32 -2.41
CA THR A 130 -25.57 -10.41 -1.54
C THR A 130 -26.12 -11.82 -1.37
N ASN A 131 -25.64 -12.78 -2.14
CA ASN A 131 -26.09 -14.15 -2.09
C ASN A 131 -25.13 -15.01 -1.26
N ALA A 132 -25.45 -15.16 0.04
CA ALA A 132 -24.61 -15.91 0.96
C ALA A 132 -24.52 -17.39 0.56
N LEU A 133 -23.30 -17.91 0.53
CA LEU A 133 -23.08 -19.36 0.34
C LEU A 133 -23.25 -20.10 1.67
N LYS A 134 -23.50 -21.41 1.58
CA LYS A 134 -23.68 -22.30 2.74
C LYS A 134 -24.78 -21.79 3.69
N ASP A 135 -25.86 -21.25 3.13
CA ASP A 135 -26.97 -20.66 3.91
C ASP A 135 -26.54 -19.60 4.94
N GLY A 136 -25.49 -18.85 4.64
CA GLY A 136 -24.96 -17.81 5.52
C GLY A 136 -24.15 -18.33 6.70
N LYS A 137 -23.87 -19.64 6.75
CA LYS A 137 -23.03 -20.22 7.79
C LYS A 137 -21.55 -20.02 7.49
N PRO A 138 -20.69 -20.00 8.51
CA PRO A 138 -19.25 -19.90 8.28
C PRO A 138 -18.71 -21.12 7.54
N LEU A 139 -17.75 -20.87 6.65
CA LEU A 139 -17.02 -21.93 5.95
C LEU A 139 -15.92 -22.51 6.83
N LEU A 140 -15.28 -21.67 7.61
CA LEU A 140 -14.23 -22.00 8.57
C LEU A 140 -14.40 -21.13 9.80
N THR A 141 -14.11 -21.69 10.97
CA THR A 141 -14.20 -21.01 12.25
C THR A 141 -12.85 -21.04 12.98
N LYS A 142 -12.72 -20.24 14.02
CA LYS A 142 -11.50 -20.15 14.85
C LYS A 142 -11.10 -21.47 15.52
N GLU A 143 -12.03 -22.41 15.68
CA GLU A 143 -11.74 -23.73 16.23
C GLU A 143 -10.79 -24.53 15.36
N GLN A 144 -10.67 -24.17 14.08
CA GLN A 144 -9.74 -24.77 13.14
C GLN A 144 -8.40 -24.03 13.13
N SER A 145 -8.31 -22.89 13.83
CA SER A 145 -7.12 -22.06 13.89
C SER A 145 -6.01 -22.66 14.76
N TYR A 146 -4.78 -22.39 14.38
CA TYR A 146 -3.61 -22.82 15.13
C TYR A 146 -3.37 -22.03 16.43
N ASN A 147 -3.85 -20.77 16.51
CA ASN A 147 -3.67 -19.94 17.71
C ASN A 147 -4.97 -19.58 18.43
N GLY A 148 -6.12 -19.88 17.85
CA GLY A 148 -7.44 -19.69 18.47
C GLY A 148 -7.89 -18.23 18.63
N LYS A 149 -7.08 -17.26 18.29
CA LYS A 149 -7.35 -15.83 18.48
C LYS A 149 -7.54 -15.08 17.17
N ASP A 150 -6.51 -15.00 16.37
CA ASP A 150 -6.54 -14.32 15.07
C ASP A 150 -6.91 -15.33 13.99
N PHE A 151 -7.96 -15.03 13.23
CA PHE A 151 -8.44 -15.93 12.19
C PHE A 151 -9.16 -15.09 11.13
N ARG A 152 -8.41 -14.55 10.15
CA ARG A 152 -8.96 -13.57 9.23
C ARG A 152 -8.22 -13.47 7.91
N ASP A 153 -8.77 -12.66 7.01
CA ASP A 153 -8.19 -12.23 5.74
C ASP A 153 -8.00 -13.39 4.75
N PRO A 154 -9.06 -14.14 4.42
CA PRO A 154 -8.94 -15.27 3.52
C PRO A 154 -8.54 -14.83 2.12
N TYR A 155 -7.50 -15.45 1.59
CA TYR A 155 -7.11 -15.31 0.19
C TYR A 155 -7.32 -16.65 -0.51
N VAL A 156 -8.25 -16.69 -1.47
CA VAL A 156 -8.63 -17.91 -2.19
C VAL A 156 -8.07 -17.88 -3.60
N PHE A 157 -7.49 -18.99 -4.03
CA PHE A 157 -6.93 -19.12 -5.37
C PHE A 157 -7.04 -20.54 -5.90
N HIS A 158 -7.01 -20.68 -7.22
CA HIS A 158 -6.96 -21.98 -7.90
C HIS A 158 -5.55 -22.53 -7.91
N PHE A 159 -5.43 -23.78 -7.48
CA PHE A 159 -4.15 -24.51 -7.47
C PHE A 159 -4.41 -25.91 -7.98
N LYS A 160 -3.82 -26.26 -9.14
CA LYS A 160 -4.09 -27.53 -9.80
C LYS A 160 -5.60 -27.68 -10.05
N ASP A 161 -6.20 -28.76 -9.57
CA ASP A 161 -7.63 -29.09 -9.76
C ASP A 161 -8.49 -28.72 -8.54
N LYS A 162 -8.00 -27.89 -7.65
CA LYS A 162 -8.70 -27.51 -6.40
C LYS A 162 -8.52 -26.04 -6.08
N LEU A 163 -9.24 -25.60 -5.06
CA LEU A 163 -9.08 -24.28 -4.47
C LEU A 163 -8.28 -24.36 -3.19
N LEU A 164 -7.40 -23.39 -2.99
CA LEU A 164 -6.69 -23.19 -1.74
C LEU A 164 -7.12 -21.88 -1.09
N MET A 165 -7.00 -21.82 0.23
CA MET A 165 -7.24 -20.62 1.01
C MET A 165 -6.10 -20.42 2.00
N TYR A 166 -5.50 -19.23 1.98
CA TYR A 166 -4.57 -18.78 3.01
C TYR A 166 -5.33 -17.90 4.00
N VAL A 167 -5.19 -18.19 5.28
CA VAL A 167 -5.85 -17.46 6.37
C VAL A 167 -4.81 -16.96 7.35
N ALA A 168 -4.87 -15.68 7.71
CA ALA A 168 -3.97 -15.11 8.72
C ALA A 168 -4.36 -15.59 10.11
N GLU A 169 -3.45 -16.30 10.77
CA GLU A 169 -3.66 -16.95 12.06
C GLU A 169 -2.54 -16.56 13.03
N GLY A 170 -2.54 -15.29 13.46
CA GLY A 170 -1.47 -14.76 14.30
C GLY A 170 -0.19 -14.55 13.50
N ASP A 171 0.88 -15.19 13.90
CA ASP A 171 2.18 -15.13 13.21
C ASP A 171 2.36 -16.22 12.14
N ALA A 172 1.30 -16.94 11.80
CA ALA A 172 1.31 -17.99 10.79
C ALA A 172 0.17 -17.81 9.79
N LEU A 173 0.29 -18.46 8.63
CA LEU A 173 -0.81 -18.64 7.69
C LEU A 173 -1.31 -20.07 7.74
N GLY A 174 -2.60 -20.24 8.02
CA GLY A 174 -3.27 -21.52 7.84
C GLY A 174 -3.53 -21.75 6.36
N VAL A 175 -3.38 -22.99 5.88
CA VAL A 175 -3.62 -23.35 4.49
C VAL A 175 -4.71 -24.41 4.43
N TYR A 176 -5.76 -24.11 3.68
CA TYR A 176 -6.94 -24.96 3.54
C TYR A 176 -7.19 -25.27 2.08
N GLN A 177 -7.86 -26.38 1.82
CA GLN A 177 -8.21 -26.85 0.48
C GLN A 177 -9.68 -27.17 0.35
N SER A 178 -10.20 -27.05 -0.86
CA SER A 178 -11.57 -27.40 -1.19
C SER A 178 -11.71 -27.84 -2.65
N GLN A 179 -12.58 -28.85 -2.88
CA GLN A 179 -12.95 -29.27 -4.23
C GLN A 179 -14.19 -28.54 -4.75
N ASP A 180 -14.97 -27.92 -3.88
CA ASP A 180 -16.23 -27.28 -4.23
C ASP A 180 -16.34 -25.82 -3.80
N GLY A 181 -15.31 -25.26 -3.14
CA GLY A 181 -15.30 -23.89 -2.67
C GLY A 181 -16.16 -23.61 -1.44
N ILE A 182 -16.85 -24.62 -0.93
CA ILE A 182 -17.78 -24.53 0.21
C ILE A 182 -17.25 -25.34 1.40
N ASN A 183 -16.82 -26.56 1.15
CA ASN A 183 -16.31 -27.47 2.18
C ASN A 183 -14.78 -27.43 2.18
N TRP A 184 -14.21 -26.99 3.29
CA TRP A 184 -12.79 -26.75 3.43
C TRP A 184 -12.17 -27.66 4.47
N THR A 185 -11.00 -28.18 4.17
CA THR A 185 -10.18 -28.99 5.08
C THR A 185 -8.74 -28.49 5.05
N LYS A 186 -7.93 -28.89 6.01
CA LYS A 186 -6.50 -28.56 6.00
C LYS A 186 -5.84 -29.12 4.73
N ALA A 187 -4.96 -28.34 4.10
CA ALA A 187 -4.32 -28.72 2.84
C ALA A 187 -3.40 -29.91 2.99
N ASP A 188 -2.76 -30.06 4.16
CA ASP A 188 -1.98 -31.22 4.53
C ASP A 188 -2.64 -31.91 5.72
N SER A 189 -3.31 -33.05 5.49
CA SER A 189 -4.00 -33.79 6.53
C SER A 189 -3.08 -34.60 7.45
N LYS A 190 -1.83 -34.81 7.04
CA LYS A 190 -0.85 -35.63 7.78
C LYS A 190 0.23 -34.81 8.46
N GLY A 191 0.41 -33.55 8.07
CA GLY A 191 1.41 -32.65 8.59
C GLY A 191 0.84 -31.32 9.05
N ASP A 192 1.71 -30.35 9.29
CA ASP A 192 1.31 -29.00 9.60
C ASP A 192 0.83 -28.30 8.32
N SER A 193 -0.42 -27.88 8.32
CA SER A 193 -1.02 -27.16 7.21
C SER A 193 -0.95 -25.65 7.49
N LYS A 194 0.27 -25.16 7.73
CA LYS A 194 0.52 -23.74 8.03
C LYS A 194 1.89 -23.31 7.50
N ILE A 195 1.99 -22.03 7.22
CA ILE A 195 3.23 -21.37 6.82
C ILE A 195 3.72 -20.53 8.01
N LEU A 196 4.95 -20.75 8.41
CA LEU A 196 5.51 -20.24 9.67
C LEU A 196 6.26 -18.91 9.49
N PRO A 197 6.50 -18.18 10.62
CA PRO A 197 7.17 -16.88 10.59
C PRO A 197 8.53 -16.84 9.89
N GLU A 198 9.31 -17.91 9.95
CA GLU A 198 10.59 -17.98 9.26
C GLU A 198 10.46 -17.84 7.74
N THR A 199 9.30 -18.10 7.18
CA THR A 199 9.01 -17.87 5.77
C THR A 199 8.77 -16.40 5.48
N PHE A 200 8.03 -15.70 6.36
CA PHE A 200 7.71 -14.29 6.16
C PHE A 200 8.87 -13.36 6.44
N PHE A 201 9.76 -13.77 7.34
CA PHE A 201 10.78 -12.89 7.87
C PHE A 201 12.19 -13.39 7.64
N LYS A 202 12.37 -14.22 6.63
CA LYS A 202 13.72 -14.66 6.23
C LYS A 202 14.62 -13.45 5.99
N GLY A 203 15.75 -13.42 6.71
CA GLY A 203 16.72 -12.32 6.61
C GLY A 203 16.33 -11.06 7.39
N ARG A 204 15.25 -11.12 8.18
CA ARG A 204 14.76 -9.98 8.97
C ARG A 204 14.58 -10.36 10.42
N ASN A 205 14.46 -9.35 11.26
CA ASN A 205 14.15 -9.53 12.69
C ASN A 205 12.63 -9.55 12.88
N TRP A 206 12.19 -10.39 13.78
CA TRP A 206 10.75 -10.56 14.04
C TRP A 206 10.46 -10.53 15.53
N GLN A 207 9.36 -9.89 15.87
CA GLN A 207 8.84 -9.91 17.23
C GLN A 207 7.92 -11.12 17.39
N ASP A 208 8.20 -11.99 18.35
CA ASP A 208 7.40 -13.19 18.62
C ASP A 208 5.92 -12.81 18.79
N ASN A 209 5.05 -13.62 18.19
CA ASN A 209 3.60 -13.47 18.23
C ASN A 209 3.04 -12.18 17.61
N ALA A 210 3.84 -11.38 16.90
CA ALA A 210 3.31 -10.27 16.16
C ALA A 210 2.49 -10.79 14.95
N PRO A 211 1.27 -10.28 14.72
CA PRO A 211 0.42 -10.81 13.68
C PRO A 211 0.89 -10.41 12.29
N ILE A 212 0.67 -11.33 11.34
CA ILE A 212 0.68 -11.01 9.91
C ILE A 212 -0.77 -10.89 9.44
N GLU A 213 -1.00 -10.10 8.40
CA GLU A 213 -2.34 -9.80 7.89
C GLU A 213 -2.37 -9.76 6.37
N CYS A 214 -3.55 -9.89 5.80
CA CYS A 214 -3.83 -9.64 4.38
C CYS A 214 -2.91 -10.39 3.42
N PRO A 215 -2.79 -11.72 3.51
CA PRO A 215 -1.95 -12.49 2.58
C PRO A 215 -2.53 -12.44 1.16
N ILE A 216 -1.64 -12.27 0.17
CA ILE A 216 -1.98 -12.28 -1.25
C ILE A 216 -0.85 -13.00 -1.98
N LEU A 217 -1.21 -13.93 -2.85
CA LEU A 217 -0.24 -14.71 -3.59
C LEU A 217 -0.43 -14.52 -5.09
N LYS A 218 0.64 -14.13 -5.78
CA LYS A 218 0.62 -13.95 -7.24
C LYS A 218 1.82 -14.66 -7.88
N THR A 219 1.63 -15.15 -9.08
CA THR A 219 2.74 -15.60 -9.92
C THR A 219 3.19 -14.44 -10.80
N MET A 220 4.48 -14.16 -10.79
CA MET A 220 5.06 -13.09 -11.60
C MET A 220 6.14 -13.68 -12.52
N THR A 221 6.19 -13.16 -13.75
CA THR A 221 7.29 -13.40 -14.66
C THR A 221 8.34 -12.31 -14.43
N THR A 222 9.56 -12.74 -14.09
CA THR A 222 10.68 -11.83 -13.88
C THR A 222 11.06 -11.11 -15.17
N THR A 223 11.82 -10.03 -15.06
CA THR A 223 12.29 -9.27 -16.23
C THR A 223 13.16 -10.13 -17.17
N ASP A 224 13.78 -11.21 -16.69
CA ASP A 224 14.53 -12.16 -17.49
C ASP A 224 13.74 -13.43 -17.87
N GLY A 225 12.41 -13.44 -17.63
CA GLY A 225 11.51 -14.47 -18.15
C GLY A 225 11.26 -15.67 -17.24
N GLN A 226 11.68 -15.66 -15.98
CA GLN A 226 11.41 -16.75 -15.04
C GLN A 226 10.09 -16.54 -14.31
N GLU A 227 9.39 -17.62 -13.98
CA GLU A 227 8.20 -17.56 -13.15
C GLU A 227 8.54 -17.79 -11.68
N LYS A 228 8.01 -16.93 -10.83
CA LYS A 228 8.16 -17.01 -9.37
C LYS A 228 6.82 -16.72 -8.71
N GLN A 229 6.58 -17.31 -7.54
CA GLN A 229 5.47 -16.88 -6.70
C GLN A 229 5.93 -15.79 -5.75
N VAL A 230 5.07 -14.81 -5.54
CA VAL A 230 5.31 -13.70 -4.63
C VAL A 230 4.17 -13.67 -3.62
N LEU A 231 4.53 -13.77 -2.36
CA LEU A 231 3.59 -13.64 -1.24
C LEU A 231 3.70 -12.23 -0.67
N PHE A 232 2.59 -11.49 -0.74
CA PHE A 232 2.46 -10.17 -0.14
C PHE A 232 1.67 -10.29 1.16
N PHE A 233 2.03 -9.50 2.15
CA PHE A 233 1.35 -9.49 3.45
C PHE A 233 1.61 -8.20 4.20
N GLY A 234 0.76 -7.91 5.19
CA GLY A 234 0.95 -6.79 6.12
C GLY A 234 1.63 -7.28 7.40
N ALA A 235 2.59 -6.51 7.89
CA ALA A 235 3.31 -6.86 9.09
C ALA A 235 4.08 -5.66 9.67
N LYS A 236 4.91 -5.92 10.69
CA LYS A 236 5.68 -4.91 11.37
C LYS A 236 6.99 -5.52 11.86
N ASP A 237 8.10 -5.02 11.36
CA ASP A 237 9.44 -5.46 11.78
C ASP A 237 10.02 -4.47 12.80
N THR A 238 9.52 -4.55 14.04
CA THR A 238 9.94 -3.63 15.11
C THR A 238 11.40 -3.79 15.51
N ALA A 239 11.94 -5.00 15.41
CA ALA A 239 13.33 -5.25 15.76
C ALA A 239 14.31 -4.59 14.77
N SER A 240 13.85 -4.29 13.57
CA SER A 240 14.59 -3.49 12.58
C SER A 240 14.25 -2.00 12.64
N GLY A 241 13.41 -1.58 13.57
CA GLY A 241 12.99 -0.19 13.72
C GLY A 241 11.89 0.24 12.76
N GLU A 242 11.20 -0.71 12.12
CA GLU A 242 10.15 -0.42 11.15
C GLU A 242 8.77 -0.39 11.80
N THR A 243 7.87 0.37 11.20
CA THR A 243 6.45 0.41 11.56
C THR A 243 5.65 -0.53 10.66
N THR A 244 4.32 -0.59 10.83
CA THR A 244 3.46 -1.41 9.97
C THR A 244 3.65 -1.04 8.50
N GLY A 245 3.61 -2.05 7.65
CA GLY A 245 3.79 -1.87 6.22
C GLY A 245 3.50 -3.14 5.44
N THR A 246 3.56 -3.02 4.12
CA THR A 246 3.42 -4.14 3.21
C THR A 246 4.79 -4.73 2.91
N TYR A 247 4.88 -6.04 3.09
CA TYR A 247 6.08 -6.85 2.80
C TYR A 247 5.80 -7.82 1.67
N TYR A 248 6.86 -8.31 1.07
CA TYR A 248 6.77 -9.39 0.10
C TYR A 248 7.94 -10.35 0.23
N THR A 249 7.69 -11.59 -0.13
CA THR A 249 8.73 -12.60 -0.20
C THR A 249 8.53 -13.44 -1.47
N VAL A 250 9.63 -13.81 -2.09
CA VAL A 250 9.64 -14.55 -3.37
C VAL A 250 9.97 -16.00 -3.09
N GLY A 251 9.22 -16.90 -3.70
CA GLY A 251 9.42 -18.32 -3.50
C GLY A 251 8.64 -19.18 -4.49
N HIS A 252 8.22 -20.33 -4.02
CA HIS A 252 7.47 -21.32 -4.79
C HIS A 252 6.51 -22.07 -3.86
N LEU A 253 5.62 -22.88 -4.45
CA LEU A 253 4.70 -23.70 -3.67
C LEU A 253 5.17 -25.16 -3.65
N ASP A 254 4.98 -25.84 -2.53
CA ASP A 254 5.14 -27.28 -2.45
C ASP A 254 3.94 -28.01 -3.08
N GLY A 255 3.95 -29.35 -3.04
CA GLY A 255 2.90 -30.17 -3.62
C GLY A 255 1.52 -29.98 -3.02
N ASN A 256 1.44 -29.47 -1.79
CA ASN A 256 0.20 -29.19 -1.08
C ASN A 256 -0.23 -27.72 -1.19
N GLY A 257 0.55 -26.90 -1.88
CA GLY A 257 0.25 -25.49 -2.06
C GLY A 257 0.73 -24.56 -0.95
N LEU A 258 1.61 -25.04 -0.06
CA LEU A 258 2.24 -24.21 0.97
C LEU A 258 3.42 -23.46 0.38
N PHE A 259 3.48 -22.17 0.67
CA PHE A 259 4.55 -21.30 0.18
C PHE A 259 5.88 -21.61 0.86
N ILE A 260 6.92 -21.76 0.06
CA ILE A 260 8.29 -21.95 0.48
C ILE A 260 9.11 -20.75 0.01
N VAL A 261 9.81 -20.10 0.95
CA VAL A 261 10.60 -18.91 0.67
C VAL A 261 11.91 -19.25 -0.03
N ASP A 262 12.24 -18.52 -1.10
CA ASP A 262 13.52 -18.65 -1.81
C ASP A 262 14.48 -17.50 -1.52
N THR A 263 13.96 -16.27 -1.36
CA THR A 263 14.77 -15.08 -1.14
C THR A 263 14.35 -14.35 0.13
N GLU A 264 15.19 -13.45 0.62
CA GLU A 264 14.88 -12.67 1.80
C GLU A 264 13.62 -11.83 1.63
N THR A 265 12.86 -11.73 2.70
CA THR A 265 11.65 -10.88 2.77
C THR A 265 12.04 -9.40 2.70
N LYS A 266 11.30 -8.64 1.91
CA LYS A 266 11.54 -7.23 1.69
C LYS A 266 10.29 -6.41 1.96
N ARG A 267 10.49 -5.15 2.33
CA ARG A 267 9.41 -4.18 2.44
C ARG A 267 9.09 -3.61 1.07
N LEU A 268 7.80 -3.54 0.72
CA LEU A 268 7.37 -3.08 -0.61
C LEU A 268 7.51 -1.56 -0.76
N ASP A 269 7.16 -0.82 0.29
CA ASP A 269 7.29 0.64 0.32
C ASP A 269 8.06 1.03 1.57
N GLN A 270 9.02 1.92 1.43
CA GLN A 270 9.93 2.29 2.52
C GLN A 270 9.34 3.37 3.43
N GLY A 271 8.20 3.93 3.07
CA GLY A 271 7.53 4.95 3.87
C GLY A 271 6.67 4.38 4.98
N SER A 272 6.10 5.26 5.78
CA SER A 272 5.25 4.88 6.91
C SER A 272 3.85 4.41 6.50
N ASP A 273 3.40 4.71 5.28
CA ASP A 273 1.99 4.63 4.93
C ASP A 273 1.74 3.90 3.61
N TYR A 274 1.86 2.59 3.64
CA TYR A 274 1.45 1.71 2.54
C TYR A 274 1.04 0.36 3.10
N TYR A 275 -0.23 0.25 3.51
CA TYR A 275 -0.73 -0.92 4.22
C TYR A 275 -2.05 -1.39 3.62
N GLY A 276 -2.48 -2.60 3.96
CA GLY A 276 -3.71 -3.17 3.41
C GLY A 276 -3.74 -3.12 1.88
N ALA A 277 -2.59 -3.27 1.26
CA ALA A 277 -2.41 -3.16 -0.18
C ALA A 277 -3.07 -4.30 -0.93
N ASN A 278 -3.45 -4.03 -2.18
CA ASN A 278 -3.92 -5.08 -3.06
C ASN A 278 -3.34 -4.91 -4.47
N PHE A 279 -3.57 -5.94 -5.29
CA PHE A 279 -2.86 -6.11 -6.56
C PHE A 279 -3.81 -6.67 -7.61
N THR A 280 -3.59 -6.29 -8.86
CA THR A 280 -4.25 -6.94 -9.99
C THR A 280 -3.70 -8.35 -10.20
N GLY A 281 -4.22 -9.05 -11.19
CA GLY A 281 -3.85 -10.41 -11.51
C GLY A 281 -4.95 -11.39 -11.13
N SER A 282 -4.99 -12.49 -11.83
CA SER A 282 -6.00 -13.51 -11.58
C SER A 282 -5.74 -14.27 -10.28
N ASN A 283 -6.75 -14.98 -9.83
CA ASN A 283 -6.65 -15.90 -8.71
C ASN A 283 -6.28 -17.34 -9.13
N ARG A 284 -5.66 -17.51 -10.32
CA ARG A 284 -5.08 -18.77 -10.76
C ARG A 284 -3.57 -18.69 -10.64
N ILE A 285 -2.99 -19.62 -9.88
CA ILE A 285 -1.56 -19.59 -9.61
C ILE A 285 -0.73 -19.89 -10.85
N GLU A 286 -1.27 -20.63 -11.82
CA GLU A 286 -0.58 -20.93 -13.08
C GLU A 286 -0.53 -19.74 -14.05
N GLU A 287 -1.34 -18.72 -13.82
CA GLU A 287 -1.31 -17.52 -14.67
C GLU A 287 -0.26 -16.54 -14.16
N SER A 288 0.76 -16.32 -14.98
CA SER A 288 1.86 -15.43 -14.63
C SER A 288 1.64 -14.02 -15.10
N ASN A 289 2.09 -13.07 -14.30
CA ASN A 289 1.94 -11.64 -14.56
C ASN A 289 3.32 -11.03 -14.81
N HIS A 290 3.48 -10.33 -15.95
CA HIS A 290 4.68 -9.52 -16.20
C HIS A 290 4.69 -8.28 -15.31
N ASN A 291 3.51 -7.76 -15.02
CA ASN A 291 3.32 -6.59 -14.16
C ASN A 291 2.11 -6.82 -13.26
N LEU A 292 2.15 -6.22 -12.08
CA LEU A 292 0.96 -6.03 -11.25
C LEU A 292 0.69 -4.54 -11.10
N ILE A 293 -0.57 -4.17 -11.01
CA ILE A 293 -0.95 -2.83 -10.55
C ILE A 293 -1.32 -2.94 -9.09
N SER A 294 -0.79 -2.03 -8.27
CA SER A 294 -1.04 -2.01 -6.84
C SER A 294 -1.57 -0.67 -6.38
N LEU A 295 -2.48 -0.71 -5.42
CA LEU A 295 -2.87 0.39 -4.56
C LEU A 295 -2.61 -0.02 -3.12
N GLY A 296 -2.27 0.94 -2.27
CA GLY A 296 -2.10 0.73 -0.83
C GLY A 296 -2.85 1.78 -0.03
N TRP A 297 -3.31 1.40 1.13
CA TRP A 297 -3.89 2.33 2.09
C TRP A 297 -2.79 3.26 2.61
N VAL A 298 -2.98 4.56 2.44
CA VAL A 298 -2.06 5.57 2.96
C VAL A 298 -2.45 5.82 4.41
N GLY A 299 -2.00 4.94 5.27
CA GLY A 299 -2.32 4.91 6.68
C GLY A 299 -1.40 3.99 7.46
N ASN A 300 -1.45 4.12 8.78
CA ASN A 300 -0.63 3.35 9.67
C ASN A 300 -1.35 3.14 11.00
N TRP A 301 -1.49 1.88 11.39
CA TRP A 301 -2.19 1.52 12.61
C TRP A 301 -1.55 2.09 13.88
N ASN A 302 -0.25 2.37 13.85
CA ASN A 302 0.45 2.89 15.03
C ASN A 302 -0.02 4.29 15.44
N TYR A 303 -0.39 5.14 14.48
CA TYR A 303 -0.81 6.50 14.81
C TYR A 303 -2.31 6.75 14.63
N PHE A 304 -2.99 6.03 13.74
CA PHE A 304 -4.44 6.22 13.57
C PHE A 304 -5.23 5.80 14.81
N THR A 305 -4.76 4.82 15.55
CA THR A 305 -5.41 4.37 16.79
C THR A 305 -5.03 5.20 18.01
N SER A 306 -4.22 6.24 17.85
CA SER A 306 -3.72 7.07 18.96
C SER A 306 -4.55 8.34 19.20
N GLY A 307 -5.78 8.38 18.75
CA GLY A 307 -6.69 9.50 18.99
C GLY A 307 -6.52 10.70 18.06
N ILE A 308 -5.60 10.63 17.10
CA ILE A 308 -5.28 11.74 16.19
C ILE A 308 -6.50 12.23 15.40
N HIS A 309 -7.41 11.32 15.06
CA HIS A 309 -8.58 11.64 14.25
C HIS A 309 -9.72 12.28 15.03
N SER A 310 -9.84 12.02 16.32
CA SER A 310 -10.97 12.52 17.11
C SER A 310 -10.92 14.04 17.34
N ASP A 311 -9.73 14.60 17.49
CA ASP A 311 -9.55 16.04 17.65
C ASP A 311 -9.65 16.80 16.33
N GLN A 312 -9.27 16.18 15.25
CA GLN A 312 -9.18 16.83 13.94
C GLN A 312 -10.55 16.97 13.27
N GLU A 313 -11.45 16.04 13.52
CA GLU A 313 -12.82 16.11 12.98
C GLU A 313 -13.55 17.37 13.45
N ALA A 314 -13.32 17.79 14.69
CA ALA A 314 -13.94 18.97 15.25
C ALA A 314 -13.31 20.29 14.76
N LYS A 315 -12.11 20.24 14.20
CA LYS A 315 -11.32 21.42 13.85
C LYS A 315 -11.23 21.72 12.36
N SER A 316 -11.51 20.76 11.48
CA SER A 316 -11.27 20.93 10.06
C SER A 316 -12.03 19.92 9.20
N ASP A 317 -12.60 20.41 8.08
CA ASP A 317 -13.11 19.55 7.00
C ASP A 317 -12.02 18.63 6.40
N PHE A 318 -10.78 18.92 6.70
CA PHE A 318 -9.60 18.22 6.21
C PHE A 318 -9.58 16.73 6.58
N LEU A 319 -10.06 16.39 7.78
CA LEU A 319 -10.06 15.02 8.27
C LEU A 319 -11.45 14.38 8.39
N LYS A 320 -12.44 14.91 7.69
CA LYS A 320 -13.78 14.29 7.63
C LYS A 320 -13.77 12.91 7.01
N THR A 321 -12.81 12.65 6.14
CA THR A 321 -12.54 11.31 5.60
C THR A 321 -11.17 10.87 6.09
N ILE A 322 -11.12 9.72 6.75
CA ILE A 322 -9.88 9.16 7.30
C ILE A 322 -9.54 7.90 6.53
N GLY A 323 -8.37 7.93 5.93
CA GLY A 323 -7.91 6.87 5.04
C GLY A 323 -8.19 7.21 3.57
N PHE A 324 -7.17 7.02 2.79
CA PHE A 324 -7.21 7.15 1.33
C PHE A 324 -6.14 6.23 0.75
N TYR A 325 -6.09 6.14 -0.57
CA TYR A 325 -5.24 5.14 -1.23
C TYR A 325 -4.19 5.82 -2.09
N ALA A 326 -3.00 5.24 -2.12
CA ALA A 326 -1.91 5.69 -2.97
C ALA A 326 -2.32 5.67 -4.45
N THR A 327 -1.63 6.43 -5.26
CA THR A 327 -1.80 6.35 -6.72
C THR A 327 -1.36 4.99 -7.22
N PRO A 328 -1.90 4.53 -8.36
CA PRO A 328 -1.59 3.20 -8.86
C PRO A 328 -0.12 3.07 -9.24
N ARG A 329 0.44 1.93 -8.90
CA ARG A 329 1.83 1.58 -9.19
C ARG A 329 1.89 0.36 -10.07
N LYS A 330 2.81 0.39 -11.00
CA LYS A 330 3.19 -0.76 -11.80
C LYS A 330 4.36 -1.44 -11.12
N LEU A 331 4.18 -2.70 -10.77
CA LEU A 331 5.19 -3.52 -10.12
C LEU A 331 5.79 -4.51 -11.12
N GLN A 332 7.12 -4.60 -11.14
CA GLN A 332 7.85 -5.61 -11.90
C GLN A 332 8.81 -6.34 -10.96
N LEU A 333 8.95 -7.63 -11.15
CA LEU A 333 9.89 -8.46 -10.41
C LEU A 333 11.16 -8.65 -11.26
N ASP A 334 12.32 -8.31 -10.71
CA ASP A 334 13.57 -8.52 -11.41
C ASP A 334 14.16 -9.92 -11.12
N LYS A 335 15.25 -10.26 -11.80
CA LYS A 335 15.94 -11.55 -11.67
C LYS A 335 16.47 -11.82 -10.26
N ASP A 336 16.70 -10.77 -9.48
CA ASP A 336 17.27 -10.87 -8.13
C ASP A 336 16.19 -10.97 -7.05
N GLY A 337 14.92 -11.08 -7.45
CA GLY A 337 13.79 -11.17 -6.51
C GLY A 337 13.40 -9.85 -5.92
N ILE A 338 13.72 -8.74 -6.56
CA ILE A 338 13.38 -7.39 -6.11
C ILE A 338 12.24 -6.84 -6.94
N ILE A 339 11.21 -6.35 -6.28
CA ILE A 339 10.10 -5.64 -6.92
C ILE A 339 10.50 -4.19 -7.14
N GLN A 340 10.37 -3.76 -8.38
CA GLN A 340 10.54 -2.37 -8.78
C GLN A 340 9.19 -1.76 -9.03
N SER A 341 8.92 -0.65 -8.37
CA SER A 341 7.67 0.10 -8.45
C SER A 341 7.88 1.37 -9.26
N ALA A 342 6.97 1.63 -10.16
CA ALA A 342 6.93 2.86 -10.94
C ALA A 342 5.52 3.44 -10.93
N PRO A 343 5.35 4.76 -11.10
CA PRO A 343 4.01 5.31 -11.29
C PRO A 343 3.36 4.66 -12.52
N LEU A 344 2.11 4.24 -12.40
CA LEU A 344 1.35 3.80 -13.56
C LEU A 344 1.05 4.98 -14.48
N TYR A 345 0.93 6.16 -13.91
CA TYR A 345 0.62 7.37 -14.64
C TYR A 345 1.71 7.73 -15.65
N LYS A 346 1.29 7.87 -16.89
CA LYS A 346 2.09 8.45 -17.97
C LYS A 346 1.39 9.70 -18.47
N ASN A 347 2.12 10.61 -19.07
CA ASN A 347 1.56 11.86 -19.54
C ASN A 347 0.39 11.66 -20.50
N GLU A 348 0.35 10.55 -21.25
CA GLU A 348 -0.73 10.22 -22.15
C GLU A 348 -1.97 9.64 -21.46
N GLN A 349 -1.78 9.01 -20.30
CA GLN A 349 -2.86 8.34 -19.55
C GLN A 349 -3.55 9.27 -18.56
N LEU A 350 -2.81 10.22 -18.02
CA LEU A 350 -3.35 11.28 -17.18
C LEU A 350 -3.73 12.45 -18.08
N THR A 351 -4.87 13.05 -17.79
CA THR A 351 -5.16 14.37 -18.29
C THR A 351 -4.31 15.35 -17.50
N LEU A 352 -3.01 15.31 -17.72
CA LEU A 352 -2.08 16.22 -17.06
C LEU A 352 -2.03 17.54 -17.77
N LYS A 353 -2.16 18.60 -17.01
CA LYS A 353 -1.98 19.94 -17.51
C LYS A 353 -0.68 20.50 -16.95
N ASN A 354 0.17 21.00 -17.81
CA ASN A 354 1.41 21.62 -17.41
C ASN A 354 1.12 22.97 -16.75
N GLN A 355 1.46 23.11 -15.47
CA GLN A 355 1.17 24.33 -14.69
C GLN A 355 1.96 25.54 -15.14
N ASN A 356 3.23 25.33 -15.50
CA ASN A 356 4.18 26.41 -15.73
C ASN A 356 4.89 26.31 -17.07
N GLY A 357 4.33 25.54 -17.99
CA GLY A 357 5.08 25.07 -19.12
C GLY A 357 6.16 24.08 -18.69
N ASN A 358 6.78 23.42 -19.63
CA ASN A 358 7.92 22.58 -19.33
C ASN A 358 9.02 23.47 -18.78
N ILE A 359 9.34 23.30 -17.50
CA ILE A 359 10.43 24.05 -16.87
C ILE A 359 11.71 23.23 -17.08
N SER A 360 12.57 23.72 -17.91
CA SER A 360 13.87 23.13 -18.14
C SER A 360 14.93 24.10 -17.66
N SER A 361 15.74 23.69 -16.68
CA SER A 361 16.86 24.51 -16.20
C SER A 361 18.16 23.92 -16.74
N GLN A 362 18.86 24.70 -17.51
CA GLN A 362 20.21 24.37 -17.99
C GLN A 362 21.30 24.87 -17.05
N ARG A 363 20.93 25.60 -16.00
CA ARG A 363 21.90 26.10 -15.02
C ARG A 363 22.29 25.01 -14.05
N PRO A 364 23.55 25.01 -13.59
CA PRO A 364 23.97 24.06 -12.54
C PRO A 364 23.19 24.25 -11.25
N LEU A 365 22.87 23.14 -10.60
CA LEU A 365 22.21 23.10 -9.29
C LEU A 365 23.27 22.95 -8.20
N THR A 366 24.13 23.91 -8.06
CA THR A 366 25.23 23.86 -7.08
C THR A 366 25.20 25.03 -6.11
N SER A 367 25.65 24.76 -4.89
CA SER A 367 25.95 25.79 -3.91
C SER A 367 27.14 25.35 -3.09
N ASP A 368 28.27 26.02 -3.28
CA ASP A 368 29.53 25.69 -2.57
C ASP A 368 29.46 25.99 -1.07
N ASN A 369 28.49 26.83 -0.65
CA ASN A 369 28.35 27.26 0.73
C ASN A 369 27.25 26.49 1.48
N ARG A 370 26.67 25.50 0.85
CA ARG A 370 25.55 24.79 1.47
C ARG A 370 26.02 23.69 2.40
N LYS A 371 25.52 23.73 3.63
CA LYS A 371 25.75 22.64 4.58
C LYS A 371 24.82 21.48 4.25
N PRO A 372 25.30 20.24 4.43
CA PRO A 372 24.40 19.07 4.37
C PRO A 372 23.26 19.28 5.34
N TRP A 373 22.03 19.12 4.89
CA TRP A 373 20.87 19.38 5.74
C TRP A 373 20.34 18.14 6.46
N ILE A 374 21.18 17.22 6.74
CA ILE A 374 20.87 16.17 7.72
C ILE A 374 20.58 16.81 9.09
N ASP A 375 20.91 18.08 9.24
CA ASP A 375 20.55 18.89 10.40
C ASP A 375 19.06 19.25 10.34
N LYS A 376 18.29 18.76 11.33
CA LYS A 376 16.85 18.99 11.45
C LYS A 376 16.45 20.45 11.61
N SER A 377 17.35 21.31 12.01
CA SER A 377 17.13 22.75 12.18
C SER A 377 17.34 23.55 10.90
N HIS A 378 17.72 22.90 9.84
CA HIS A 378 18.15 23.57 8.64
C HIS A 378 16.99 24.20 7.87
N ASN A 379 16.94 25.51 7.86
CA ASN A 379 15.96 26.30 7.12
C ASN A 379 16.66 27.01 5.96
N GLN A 380 16.19 26.78 4.75
CA GLN A 380 17.02 26.97 3.62
C GLN A 380 16.67 28.02 2.64
N ASN A 381 17.50 28.97 2.44
CA ASN A 381 17.66 29.73 1.19
C ASN A 381 19.04 29.45 0.64
N ALA A 382 19.22 28.43 -0.17
CA ALA A 382 20.52 28.20 -0.73
C ALA A 382 20.64 28.81 -2.12
N ASN A 383 21.72 29.44 -2.37
CA ASN A 383 22.05 30.02 -3.68
C ASN A 383 22.16 28.92 -4.73
N GLY A 384 21.65 29.16 -5.92
CA GLY A 384 21.66 28.19 -7.01
C GLY A 384 20.55 27.15 -6.98
N LEU A 385 19.63 27.28 -6.05
CA LEU A 385 18.48 26.38 -5.94
C LEU A 385 17.40 26.71 -6.93
N LEU A 386 16.72 25.65 -7.35
CA LEU A 386 15.39 25.78 -7.90
C LEU A 386 14.39 25.81 -6.74
N ASP A 387 13.67 26.90 -6.62
CA ASP A 387 12.66 27.10 -5.57
C ASP A 387 11.29 27.25 -6.23
N LEU A 388 10.37 26.36 -5.86
CA LEU A 388 9.01 26.34 -6.37
C LEU A 388 8.00 26.78 -5.31
N ALA A 389 8.39 27.73 -4.47
CA ALA A 389 7.57 28.25 -3.39
C ALA A 389 6.17 28.64 -3.85
N GLY A 390 5.18 28.33 -3.03
CA GLY A 390 3.78 28.75 -3.23
C GLY A 390 3.00 27.98 -4.31
N LYS A 391 3.49 26.84 -4.76
CA LYS A 391 2.74 25.99 -5.70
C LYS A 391 1.64 25.21 -4.99
N ASN A 392 0.66 24.72 -5.76
CA ASN A 392 -0.40 23.89 -5.22
C ASN A 392 0.15 22.60 -4.60
N SER A 393 -0.55 22.06 -3.61
CA SER A 393 -0.15 20.79 -3.00
C SER A 393 -0.32 19.57 -3.92
N ALA A 394 -1.22 19.63 -4.90
CA ALA A 394 -1.48 18.54 -5.82
C ALA A 394 -0.67 18.67 -7.11
N GLY A 395 0.10 17.66 -7.44
CA GLY A 395 0.90 17.69 -8.65
C GLY A 395 1.74 16.44 -8.88
N TYR A 396 2.22 16.34 -10.10
CA TYR A 396 3.13 15.31 -10.55
C TYR A 396 4.43 15.97 -11.00
N TYR A 397 5.51 15.65 -10.28
CA TYR A 397 6.82 16.27 -10.49
C TYR A 397 7.79 15.24 -11.02
N GLN A 398 8.42 15.50 -12.14
CA GLN A 398 9.53 14.70 -12.65
C GLN A 398 10.81 15.52 -12.56
N LEU A 399 11.73 15.05 -11.74
CA LEU A 399 13.04 15.68 -11.56
C LEU A 399 14.08 14.80 -12.23
N HIS A 400 14.51 15.19 -13.42
CA HIS A 400 15.51 14.46 -14.18
C HIS A 400 16.86 15.15 -14.02
N PHE A 401 17.79 14.49 -13.35
CA PHE A 401 19.16 14.97 -13.13
C PHE A 401 20.08 14.32 -14.15
N SER A 402 20.93 15.12 -14.76
CA SER A 402 21.89 14.64 -15.74
C SER A 402 23.26 15.28 -15.52
N ASN A 403 24.26 14.82 -16.28
CA ASN A 403 25.64 15.23 -16.12
C ASN A 403 26.19 14.96 -14.72
N ILE A 404 25.75 13.85 -14.12
CA ILE A 404 26.20 13.42 -12.78
C ILE A 404 27.61 12.85 -12.90
N LYS A 405 28.54 13.40 -12.10
CA LYS A 405 29.94 12.97 -12.11
C LYS A 405 30.17 11.83 -11.12
N LYS A 406 31.14 10.97 -11.43
CA LYS A 406 31.47 9.80 -10.59
C LYS A 406 32.20 10.16 -9.30
N GLU A 407 32.74 11.36 -9.18
CA GLU A 407 33.46 11.81 -7.98
C GLU A 407 32.59 11.91 -6.73
N GLY A 408 31.30 11.80 -6.86
CA GLY A 408 30.40 11.75 -5.72
C GLY A 408 29.75 13.08 -5.37
N GLY A 409 29.25 13.16 -4.15
CA GLY A 409 28.47 14.28 -3.66
C GLY A 409 27.01 13.90 -3.44
N TYR A 410 26.17 14.91 -3.33
CA TYR A 410 24.76 14.72 -2.97
C TYR A 410 23.81 15.49 -3.89
N ILE A 411 22.62 14.94 -4.02
CA ILE A 411 21.43 15.65 -4.50
C ILE A 411 20.48 15.76 -3.32
N TYR A 412 19.99 16.99 -3.07
CA TYR A 412 19.08 17.27 -1.98
C TYR A 412 17.75 17.77 -2.52
N ILE A 413 16.65 17.24 -1.96
CA ILE A 413 15.29 17.66 -2.29
C ILE A 413 14.56 17.93 -0.99
N ASP A 414 14.12 19.16 -0.78
CA ASP A 414 13.32 19.57 0.37
C ASP A 414 11.88 19.83 -0.08
N ILE A 415 10.92 19.19 0.59
CA ILE A 415 9.50 19.35 0.27
C ILE A 415 8.78 19.82 1.52
N TRP A 416 8.37 21.08 1.52
CA TRP A 416 7.66 21.70 2.63
C TRP A 416 6.17 21.82 2.35
N GLN A 417 5.37 21.62 3.37
CA GLN A 417 3.95 21.94 3.37
C GLN A 417 3.65 22.65 4.69
N GLY A 418 3.54 23.98 4.64
CA GLY A 418 3.51 24.78 5.85
C GLY A 418 4.80 24.56 6.66
N SER A 419 4.64 24.22 7.93
CA SER A 419 5.77 23.91 8.82
C SER A 419 6.23 22.45 8.76
N ASP A 420 5.53 21.60 8.02
CA ASP A 420 5.90 20.21 7.85
C ASP A 420 6.87 20.03 6.69
N TYR A 421 7.81 19.09 6.82
CA TYR A 421 8.78 18.85 5.75
C TYR A 421 9.06 17.37 5.53
N VAL A 422 9.48 17.08 4.32
CA VAL A 422 10.20 15.86 3.94
C VAL A 422 11.47 16.28 3.24
N LYS A 423 12.61 15.77 3.70
CA LYS A 423 13.92 16.08 3.15
C LYS A 423 14.59 14.81 2.66
N ILE A 424 15.05 14.84 1.42
CA ILE A 424 15.72 13.72 0.76
C ILE A 424 17.17 14.10 0.53
N ALA A 425 18.10 13.23 0.93
CA ALA A 425 19.51 13.31 0.60
C ALA A 425 19.92 12.06 -0.17
N TYR A 426 20.27 12.23 -1.44
CA TYR A 426 20.75 11.14 -2.28
C TYR A 426 22.26 11.22 -2.41
N GLN A 427 22.98 10.22 -1.91
CA GLN A 427 24.43 10.13 -2.02
C GLN A 427 24.79 9.45 -3.34
N ILE A 428 25.46 10.20 -4.20
CA ILE A 428 25.70 9.76 -5.59
C ILE A 428 26.63 8.55 -5.65
N THR A 429 27.71 8.56 -4.88
CA THR A 429 28.71 7.48 -4.92
C THR A 429 28.16 6.14 -4.46
N SER A 430 27.43 6.14 -3.36
CA SER A 430 26.89 4.89 -2.78
C SER A 430 25.57 4.47 -3.40
N GLY A 431 24.88 5.38 -4.09
CA GLY A 431 23.54 5.13 -4.57
C GLY A 431 22.51 4.96 -3.45
N THR A 432 22.80 5.52 -2.27
CA THR A 432 21.91 5.49 -1.12
C THR A 432 21.17 6.80 -0.96
N TYR A 433 20.00 6.76 -0.34
CA TYR A 433 19.26 7.95 0.02
C TYR A 433 18.79 7.88 1.46
N GLN A 434 18.70 9.04 2.05
CA GLN A 434 18.17 9.23 3.39
C GLN A 434 16.95 10.11 3.29
N VAL A 435 15.90 9.76 3.99
CA VAL A 435 14.68 10.55 4.05
C VAL A 435 14.42 10.90 5.50
N SER A 436 14.23 12.18 5.77
CA SER A 436 13.82 12.64 7.08
C SER A 436 12.55 13.46 6.96
N ALA A 437 11.65 13.32 7.91
CA ALA A 437 10.34 13.96 7.86
C ALA A 437 9.95 14.50 9.23
N TYR A 438 9.14 15.57 9.21
CA TYR A 438 8.62 16.20 10.42
C TYR A 438 7.22 16.73 10.17
N ALA A 439 6.33 16.53 11.13
CA ALA A 439 4.94 16.98 11.07
C ALA A 439 4.55 17.71 12.36
N ALA A 440 4.56 19.03 12.30
CA ALA A 440 4.14 19.87 13.43
C ALA A 440 2.65 19.68 13.75
N GLU A 441 1.81 19.59 12.72
CA GLU A 441 0.36 19.41 12.90
C GLU A 441 0.04 18.06 13.55
N LEU A 442 0.76 17.01 13.19
CA LEU A 442 0.59 15.70 13.80
C LEU A 442 0.91 15.76 15.30
N ASN A 443 2.02 16.40 15.68
CA ASN A 443 2.38 16.58 17.07
C ASN A 443 1.33 17.38 17.86
N ASN A 444 0.79 18.41 17.24
CA ASN A 444 -0.21 19.28 17.88
C ASN A 444 -1.59 18.62 18.00
N SER A 445 -1.85 17.62 17.20
CA SER A 445 -3.15 16.94 17.14
C SER A 445 -3.27 15.77 18.12
N MET A 446 -2.17 15.36 18.72
CA MET A 446 -2.17 14.23 19.64
C MET A 446 -2.56 14.64 21.05
N ASP A 447 -3.35 13.80 21.71
CA ASP A 447 -3.89 14.00 23.07
C ASP A 447 -2.87 13.72 24.18
N GLY A 448 -1.66 14.20 24.03
CA GLY A 448 -0.57 13.97 24.99
C GLY A 448 0.25 12.71 24.74
N SER A 449 -0.12 11.90 23.76
CA SER A 449 0.68 10.75 23.33
C SER A 449 1.69 11.19 22.27
N GLN A 450 2.97 11.03 22.53
CA GLN A 450 4.04 11.32 21.56
C GLN A 450 4.34 10.16 20.63
N THR A 451 3.72 9.05 20.86
CA THR A 451 4.05 7.78 20.22
C THR A 451 3.79 7.79 18.72
N ALA A 452 2.70 8.39 18.28
CA ALA A 452 2.35 8.41 16.87
C ALA A 452 3.38 9.18 16.03
N SER A 453 3.85 10.32 16.52
CA SER A 453 4.87 11.11 15.83
C SER A 453 6.17 10.33 15.67
N SER A 454 6.65 9.67 16.71
CA SER A 454 7.83 8.82 16.65
C SER A 454 7.68 7.69 15.65
N TYR A 455 6.57 6.99 15.68
CA TYR A 455 6.32 5.91 14.73
C TYR A 455 6.22 6.40 13.30
N TYR A 456 5.65 7.58 13.11
CA TYR A 456 5.42 8.13 11.79
C TYR A 456 6.71 8.50 11.09
N TYR A 457 7.62 9.20 11.78
CA TYR A 457 8.80 9.76 11.16
C TYR A 457 10.11 9.11 11.60
N ASP A 458 10.29 8.91 12.89
CA ASP A 458 11.55 8.40 13.43
C ASP A 458 11.60 6.87 13.45
N GLY A 459 10.48 6.22 13.60
CA GLY A 459 10.42 4.77 13.70
C GLY A 459 10.76 4.03 12.42
N LEU A 460 10.60 4.66 11.26
CA LEU A 460 10.87 4.04 9.98
C LEU A 460 12.22 4.44 9.40
N LEU A 461 12.54 5.73 9.52
CA LEU A 461 13.74 6.32 8.93
C LEU A 461 14.74 6.72 10.00
N GLY A 462 14.50 6.27 11.20
CA GLY A 462 15.14 6.70 12.41
C GLY A 462 16.63 6.92 12.27
N ASN A 463 17.09 8.04 12.78
CA ASN A 463 18.50 8.35 12.87
C ASN A 463 19.21 8.50 11.52
N GLY A 464 18.48 8.84 10.46
CA GLY A 464 19.07 9.09 9.15
C GLY A 464 19.59 7.84 8.47
N GLN A 465 19.01 6.69 8.75
CA GLN A 465 19.38 5.47 8.03
C GLN A 465 18.97 5.59 6.57
N GLY A 466 19.93 5.35 5.69
CA GLY A 466 19.69 5.36 4.26
C GLY A 466 19.25 4.00 3.74
N TYR A 467 18.66 4.02 2.57
CA TYR A 467 18.34 2.81 1.84
C TYR A 467 19.39 2.58 0.78
N GLN A 468 19.86 1.33 0.67
CA GLN A 468 20.85 0.98 -0.33
C GLN A 468 20.20 0.91 -1.70
N ALA A 469 20.61 1.77 -2.62
CA ALA A 469 20.17 1.67 -4.00
C ALA A 469 20.79 0.46 -4.69
N ASP A 470 20.11 -0.04 -5.72
CA ASP A 470 20.66 -1.11 -6.57
C ASP A 470 21.95 -0.62 -7.23
N SER A 471 23.00 -1.47 -7.18
CA SER A 471 24.33 -1.13 -7.68
C SER A 471 24.37 -0.69 -9.15
N ARG A 472 23.43 -1.15 -9.97
CA ARG A 472 23.35 -0.74 -11.38
C ARG A 472 23.03 0.76 -11.57
N TYR A 473 22.54 1.46 -10.54
CA TYR A 473 22.29 2.90 -10.59
C TYR A 473 23.48 3.76 -10.19
N LYS A 474 24.49 3.17 -9.58
CA LYS A 474 25.68 3.89 -9.12
C LYS A 474 26.54 4.46 -10.25
N GLU A 475 26.43 3.88 -11.43
CA GLU A 475 27.27 4.22 -12.56
C GLU A 475 26.55 5.03 -13.64
N THR A 476 25.29 5.35 -13.42
CA THR A 476 24.52 6.17 -14.36
C THR A 476 24.91 7.65 -14.23
N ASP A 477 24.97 8.33 -15.34
CA ASP A 477 25.19 9.76 -15.40
C ASP A 477 23.90 10.57 -15.37
N ASN A 478 22.76 9.91 -15.23
CA ASN A 478 21.46 10.54 -15.07
C ASN A 478 20.52 9.69 -14.21
N ILE A 479 19.64 10.36 -13.47
CA ILE A 479 18.61 9.74 -12.65
C ILE A 479 17.32 10.56 -12.72
N THR A 480 16.20 9.88 -12.52
CA THR A 480 14.90 10.53 -12.41
C THR A 480 14.27 10.19 -11.05
N ILE A 481 13.86 11.23 -10.33
CA ILE A 481 13.06 11.09 -9.12
C ILE A 481 11.69 11.67 -9.42
N THR A 482 10.64 10.91 -9.13
CA THR A 482 9.27 11.32 -9.34
C THR A 482 8.60 11.57 -7.99
N LEU A 483 7.91 12.70 -7.87
CA LEU A 483 7.09 13.03 -6.70
C LEU A 483 5.63 13.13 -7.15
N ILE A 484 4.76 12.43 -6.44
CA ILE A 484 3.32 12.61 -6.60
C ILE A 484 2.79 13.17 -5.30
N THR A 485 2.27 14.38 -5.35
CA THR A 485 1.84 15.12 -4.18
C THR A 485 0.34 15.39 -4.24
N ASP A 486 -0.29 15.42 -3.10
CA ASP A 486 -1.67 15.85 -2.94
C ASP A 486 -1.80 16.57 -1.60
N ASN A 487 -2.99 17.02 -1.26
CA ASN A 487 -3.20 17.79 -0.03
C ASN A 487 -2.75 17.05 1.22
N ARG A 488 -2.89 15.71 1.24
CA ARG A 488 -2.66 14.89 2.42
C ARG A 488 -1.67 13.75 2.20
N SER A 489 -0.93 13.77 1.09
CA SER A 489 0.00 12.69 0.78
C SER A 489 1.21 13.15 -0.01
N LEU A 490 2.28 12.37 0.11
CA LEU A 490 3.46 12.46 -0.72
C LEU A 490 3.92 11.05 -1.06
N GLU A 491 4.14 10.80 -2.35
CA GLU A 491 4.66 9.55 -2.86
C GLU A 491 5.95 9.83 -3.62
N ILE A 492 7.04 9.20 -3.22
CA ILE A 492 8.37 9.38 -3.80
C ILE A 492 8.77 8.11 -4.51
N PHE A 493 9.19 8.23 -5.76
CA PHE A 493 9.68 7.13 -6.59
C PHE A 493 11.15 7.36 -6.89
N PHE A 494 12.00 6.46 -6.38
CA PHE A 494 13.44 6.58 -6.50
C PHE A 494 13.99 5.87 -7.74
N PRO A 495 15.21 6.21 -8.17
CA PRO A 495 15.81 5.61 -9.36
C PRO A 495 16.01 4.09 -9.29
N ASN A 496 16.13 3.54 -8.08
CA ASN A 496 16.32 2.10 -7.86
C ASN A 496 15.01 1.30 -7.88
N GLY A 497 13.89 1.92 -8.19
CA GLY A 497 12.58 1.27 -8.18
C GLY A 497 11.93 1.17 -6.80
N GLN A 498 12.56 1.67 -5.76
CA GLN A 498 11.97 1.78 -4.43
C GLN A 498 11.07 3.01 -4.33
N THR A 499 10.14 2.96 -3.38
CA THR A 499 9.19 4.05 -3.14
C THR A 499 9.15 4.40 -1.67
N TYR A 500 8.71 5.62 -1.40
CA TYR A 500 8.46 6.11 -0.06
C TYR A 500 7.14 6.87 -0.05
N THR A 501 6.19 6.40 0.74
CA THR A 501 4.83 6.97 0.80
C THR A 501 4.50 7.37 2.22
N LEU A 502 3.93 8.55 2.37
CA LEU A 502 3.46 9.03 3.67
C LEU A 502 2.23 9.92 3.54
N ALA A 503 1.37 9.83 4.55
CA ALA A 503 0.29 10.80 4.75
C ALA A 503 0.85 12.11 5.30
N ARG A 504 0.19 13.22 5.01
CA ARG A 504 0.54 14.54 5.53
C ARG A 504 -0.68 15.15 6.19
N PHE A 505 -0.46 15.87 7.28
CA PHE A 505 -1.54 16.37 8.13
C PHE A 505 -1.60 17.90 8.20
N ASN A 506 -0.69 18.59 7.52
CA ASN A 506 -0.73 20.05 7.46
C ASN A 506 -1.88 20.52 6.58
N THR A 507 -2.57 21.56 7.02
CA THR A 507 -3.72 22.13 6.31
C THR A 507 -3.34 23.12 5.21
N SER A 508 -2.06 23.44 5.06
CA SER A 508 -1.58 24.29 3.97
C SER A 508 -1.85 23.64 2.61
N GLY A 509 -2.52 24.35 1.73
CA GLY A 509 -2.78 23.89 0.37
C GLY A 509 -1.60 24.11 -0.60
N LYS A 510 -0.43 24.48 -0.10
CA LYS A 510 0.73 24.84 -0.92
C LYS A 510 1.94 24.05 -0.49
N GLN A 511 2.79 23.73 -1.46
CA GLN A 511 4.06 23.09 -1.22
C GLN A 511 5.19 23.93 -1.77
N ASP A 512 6.30 23.93 -1.05
CA ASP A 512 7.56 24.48 -1.50
C ASP A 512 8.52 23.34 -1.76
N VAL A 513 9.01 23.23 -2.97
CA VAL A 513 10.00 22.21 -3.35
C VAL A 513 11.31 22.92 -3.68
N LYS A 514 12.38 22.54 -2.98
CA LYS A 514 13.71 23.11 -3.14
C LYS A 514 14.68 22.01 -3.52
N VAL A 515 15.45 22.23 -4.56
CA VAL A 515 16.38 21.22 -5.09
C VAL A 515 17.76 21.84 -5.25
N PHE A 516 18.79 21.12 -4.79
CA PHE A 516 20.17 21.53 -5.03
C PHE A 516 21.12 20.32 -5.01
N SER A 517 22.34 20.54 -5.46
CA SER A 517 23.39 19.52 -5.46
C SER A 517 24.72 20.10 -5.02
N THR A 518 25.58 19.25 -4.48
CA THR A 518 26.98 19.61 -4.18
C THR A 518 27.89 19.50 -5.40
N GLN A 519 27.42 18.91 -6.50
CA GLN A 519 28.19 18.82 -7.74
C GLN A 519 28.02 20.07 -8.59
N LYS A 520 29.12 20.56 -9.18
CA LYS A 520 29.13 21.80 -9.95
C LYS A 520 28.56 21.49 -11.31
N ASP A 521 28.26 21.14 -12.11
CA ASP A 521 27.79 21.02 -13.46
C ASP A 521 26.58 20.08 -13.60
N LEU A 522 26.01 19.68 -12.48
CA LEU A 522 24.81 18.85 -12.48
C LEU A 522 23.62 19.65 -13.05
N LEU A 523 22.88 19.03 -13.96
CA LEU A 523 21.75 19.66 -14.62
C LEU A 523 20.44 19.07 -14.14
N LEU A 524 19.42 19.90 -14.02
CA LEU A 524 18.05 19.48 -13.74
C LEU A 524 17.13 19.84 -14.89
N ASN A 525 16.41 18.84 -15.37
CA ASN A 525 15.24 19.04 -16.21
C ASN A 525 14.00 18.72 -15.37
N LEU A 526 13.21 19.73 -15.06
CA LEU A 526 12.04 19.60 -14.23
C LEU A 526 10.78 19.74 -15.05
N LYS A 527 9.85 18.80 -14.86
CA LYS A 527 8.50 18.88 -15.41
C LYS A 527 7.51 18.78 -14.28
N ILE A 528 6.54 19.67 -14.25
CA ILE A 528 5.48 19.70 -13.26
C ILE A 528 4.14 19.68 -13.99
N TYR A 529 3.26 18.81 -13.53
CA TYR A 529 1.92 18.66 -14.10
C TYR A 529 0.87 18.78 -13.03
N ASP A 530 -0.23 19.46 -13.33
CA ASP A 530 -1.46 19.37 -12.54
C ASP A 530 -2.17 18.08 -12.91
N VAL A 531 -2.73 17.42 -11.92
CA VAL A 531 -3.58 16.25 -12.13
C VAL A 531 -5.03 16.71 -12.12
N HIS A 532 -5.74 16.47 -13.21
CA HIS A 532 -7.15 16.79 -13.33
C HIS A 532 -8.01 15.56 -13.07
N SER A 533 -8.97 15.74 -12.18
CA SER A 533 -10.01 14.74 -11.94
C SER A 533 -11.17 14.89 -12.93
#